data_e188cbea8af033806fa934070f2ab31d
#
_entry.id   e188cbea8af033806fa934070f2ab31d
#
_cell.length_a   1.000
_cell.length_b   1.000
_cell.length_c   1.000
_cell.angle_alpha   90.00
_cell.angle_beta   90.00
_cell.angle_gamma   90.00
#
_symmetry.space_group_name_H-M   'P 1'
#
loop_
_entity.id
_entity.type
_entity.pdbx_description
1 polymer ?
#
loop_
_entity_poly.entity_id
_entity_poly.type
_entity_poly.pdbx_seq_one_letter_code
_entity_poly.pdbx_strand_id
1 'polypeptide(L)'
;MRRFVAALAAACALTVSVSANSTAEAALPPVKFGTFVADPAGADLPISTTKLNAEFIRLTNTTTRSIVMTGYTVRDNGDAHIYRFPSGYTIGSKRTVTLHTGTGRNTSTDLYWGRTSQYVWNNTGDTARLLSPTGRLVHSCTYTQVASGTKYC
;
A
#
# COMPACT_ATOMS: atom_id res chain seq x y z
N MET A 1 74.29 -11.86 48.26
CA MET A 1 73.65 -11.37 47.02
C MET A 1 72.28 -12.08 46.86
N ARG A 2 71.19 -11.38 47.13
CA ARG A 2 69.82 -11.95 46.99
C ARG A 2 69.22 -11.38 45.70
N ARG A 3 68.87 -12.27 44.73
CA ARG A 3 68.21 -11.89 43.49
C ARG A 3 66.70 -11.96 43.68
N PHE A 4 66.00 -10.84 43.51
CA PHE A 4 64.56 -10.78 43.46
C PHE A 4 64.13 -11.08 42.05
N VAL A 5 63.25 -12.08 41.88
CA VAL A 5 62.56 -12.38 40.64
C VAL A 5 61.19 -11.70 40.72
N ALA A 6 60.95 -10.73 39.88
CA ALA A 6 59.62 -10.10 39.73
C ALA A 6 58.76 -10.93 38.75
N ALA A 7 57.66 -11.44 39.24
CA ALA A 7 56.67 -12.10 38.42
C ALA A 7 55.71 -11.05 37.80
N LEU A 8 55.67 -10.99 36.49
CA LEU A 8 54.73 -10.13 35.71
C LEU A 8 53.40 -10.90 35.49
N ALA A 9 52.33 -10.46 36.14
CA ALA A 9 51.02 -11.00 35.95
C ALA A 9 50.38 -10.27 34.75
N ALA A 10 50.15 -10.99 33.63
CA ALA A 10 49.41 -10.49 32.50
C ALA A 10 47.91 -10.65 32.74
N ALA A 11 47.18 -9.55 32.92
CA ALA A 11 45.72 -9.54 32.98
C ALA A 11 45.14 -9.55 31.54
N CYS A 12 44.51 -10.67 31.18
CA CYS A 12 43.80 -10.81 29.90
C CYS A 12 42.38 -10.23 30.06
N ALA A 13 42.15 -9.03 29.52
CA ALA A 13 40.81 -8.43 29.48
C ALA A 13 40.01 -9.04 28.34
N LEU A 14 39.01 -9.85 28.67
CA LEU A 14 38.01 -10.31 27.68
C LEU A 14 37.06 -9.17 27.37
N THR A 15 37.14 -8.60 26.16
CA THR A 15 36.15 -7.68 25.63
C THR A 15 35.00 -8.48 25.05
N VAL A 16 33.83 -8.48 25.70
CA VAL A 16 32.60 -9.03 25.16
C VAL A 16 32.00 -8.01 24.20
N SER A 17 32.10 -8.30 22.91
CA SER A 17 31.45 -7.50 21.88
C SER A 17 29.94 -7.87 21.82
N VAL A 18 29.08 -7.03 22.36
CA VAL A 18 27.61 -7.16 22.17
C VAL A 18 27.25 -6.65 20.78
N SER A 19 27.02 -7.56 19.86
CA SER A 19 26.44 -7.22 18.54
C SER A 19 24.98 -6.87 18.74
N ALA A 20 24.62 -5.59 18.66
CA ALA A 20 23.24 -5.16 18.61
C ALA A 20 22.66 -5.58 17.25
N ASN A 21 21.83 -6.64 17.21
CA ASN A 21 20.99 -6.95 16.08
C ASN A 21 19.90 -5.88 15.99
N SER A 22 20.14 -4.81 15.24
CA SER A 22 19.07 -3.91 14.82
C SER A 22 18.26 -4.62 13.75
N THR A 23 17.07 -5.11 14.09
CA THR A 23 16.06 -5.49 13.10
C THR A 23 15.68 -4.21 12.36
N ALA A 24 16.18 -4.04 11.14
CA ALA A 24 15.75 -2.94 10.29
C ALA A 24 14.25 -3.13 10.04
N GLU A 25 13.43 -2.25 10.59
CA GLU A 25 12.00 -2.20 10.28
C GLU A 25 11.86 -1.98 8.75
N ALA A 26 11.09 -2.86 8.10
CA ALA A 26 10.89 -2.77 6.66
C ALA A 26 10.24 -1.41 6.32
N ALA A 27 10.92 -0.61 5.51
CA ALA A 27 10.42 0.71 5.12
C ALA A 27 9.05 0.56 4.43
N LEU A 28 8.11 1.43 4.82
CA LEU A 28 6.79 1.46 4.19
C LEU A 28 6.91 1.68 2.68
N PRO A 29 6.07 1.02 1.85
CA PRO A 29 6.05 1.29 0.42
C PRO A 29 5.72 2.77 0.17
N PRO A 30 6.31 3.41 -0.86
CA PRO A 30 6.15 4.84 -1.10
C PRO A 30 4.69 5.27 -1.33
N VAL A 31 3.87 4.37 -1.89
CA VAL A 31 2.42 4.49 -1.95
C VAL A 31 1.83 3.17 -1.47
N LYS A 32 0.89 3.24 -0.54
CA LYS A 32 0.20 2.05 -0.02
C LYS A 32 -1.31 2.18 -0.15
N PHE A 33 -1.99 1.05 -0.23
CA PHE A 33 -3.43 0.99 -0.03
C PHE A 33 -3.78 1.22 1.46
N GLY A 34 -4.97 1.78 1.68
CA GLY A 34 -5.56 1.97 2.99
C GLY A 34 -6.94 1.31 3.05
N THR A 35 -8.00 2.10 3.25
CA THR A 35 -9.38 1.60 3.24
C THR A 35 -9.74 1.06 1.87
N PHE A 36 -10.20 -0.18 1.83
CA PHE A 36 -10.67 -0.88 0.64
C PHE A 36 -12.10 -1.38 0.88
N VAL A 37 -13.09 -0.75 0.24
CA VAL A 37 -14.50 -1.15 0.26
C VAL A 37 -14.77 -1.90 -1.02
N ALA A 38 -14.78 -3.22 -0.93
CA ALA A 38 -15.00 -4.12 -2.07
C ALA A 38 -16.46 -4.57 -2.17
N ASP A 39 -17.20 -4.53 -1.06
CA ASP A 39 -18.60 -4.94 -0.98
C ASP A 39 -19.39 -3.89 -0.16
N PRO A 40 -19.75 -2.74 -0.78
CA PRO A 40 -20.52 -1.70 -0.09
C PRO A 40 -21.87 -2.24 0.39
N ALA A 41 -22.33 -1.74 1.55
CA ALA A 41 -23.61 -2.15 2.12
C ALA A 41 -24.80 -1.91 1.16
N GLY A 42 -25.70 -2.88 1.08
CA GLY A 42 -26.93 -2.82 0.26
C GLY A 42 -26.89 -3.76 -0.93
N ALA A 43 -27.99 -3.80 -1.68
CA ALA A 43 -28.08 -4.64 -2.86
C ALA A 43 -27.30 -4.03 -4.03
N ASP A 44 -26.54 -4.85 -4.77
CA ASP A 44 -25.79 -4.42 -5.95
C ASP A 44 -26.72 -3.90 -7.07
N LEU A 45 -27.87 -4.54 -7.23
CA LEU A 45 -28.85 -4.19 -8.26
C LEU A 45 -30.00 -3.32 -7.73
N PRO A 46 -30.61 -2.49 -8.58
CA PRO A 46 -30.11 -2.08 -9.88
C PRO A 46 -28.81 -1.27 -9.77
N ILE A 47 -27.89 -1.42 -10.72
CA ILE A 47 -26.63 -0.67 -10.77
C ILE A 47 -26.91 0.82 -10.93
N SER A 48 -26.16 1.65 -10.21
CA SER A 48 -26.19 3.11 -10.32
C SER A 48 -24.79 3.68 -10.07
N THR A 49 -24.53 4.89 -10.55
CA THR A 49 -23.28 5.60 -10.30
C THR A 49 -23.00 5.73 -8.80
N THR A 50 -24.02 6.01 -7.99
CA THR A 50 -23.87 6.10 -6.52
C THR A 50 -23.38 4.79 -5.93
N LYS A 51 -23.96 3.65 -6.34
CA LYS A 51 -23.54 2.32 -5.87
C LYS A 51 -22.14 1.96 -6.34
N LEU A 52 -21.84 2.20 -7.62
CA LEU A 52 -20.48 1.97 -8.14
C LEU A 52 -19.44 2.85 -7.44
N ASN A 53 -19.77 4.07 -7.06
CA ASN A 53 -18.84 4.96 -6.35
C ASN A 53 -18.76 4.66 -4.85
N ALA A 54 -19.68 3.88 -4.28
CA ALA A 54 -19.58 3.36 -2.93
C ALA A 54 -18.49 2.26 -2.83
N GLU A 55 -18.18 1.58 -3.94
CA GLU A 55 -17.03 0.70 -4.08
C GLU A 55 -15.79 1.54 -4.40
N PHE A 56 -14.76 1.47 -3.54
CA PHE A 56 -13.55 2.27 -3.71
C PHE A 56 -12.34 1.67 -3.00
N ILE A 57 -11.16 2.14 -3.38
CA ILE A 57 -9.91 1.89 -2.65
C ILE A 57 -9.14 3.20 -2.46
N ARG A 58 -8.58 3.40 -1.27
CA ARG A 58 -7.72 4.55 -0.96
C ARG A 58 -6.25 4.23 -1.15
N LEU A 59 -5.51 5.21 -1.66
CA LEU A 59 -4.06 5.15 -1.80
C LEU A 59 -3.44 6.33 -1.06
N THR A 60 -2.43 6.05 -0.24
CA THR A 60 -1.73 7.06 0.56
C THR A 60 -0.27 7.13 0.16
N ASN A 61 0.21 8.31 -0.17
CA ASN A 61 1.63 8.59 -0.27
C ASN A 61 2.24 8.62 1.14
N THR A 62 3.12 7.67 1.44
CA THR A 62 3.75 7.51 2.76
C THR A 62 4.99 8.39 2.94
N THR A 63 5.44 9.07 1.87
CA THR A 63 6.68 9.85 1.86
C THR A 63 6.44 11.33 2.20
N THR A 64 7.52 12.05 2.42
CA THR A 64 7.53 13.50 2.65
C THR A 64 7.63 14.33 1.36
N ARG A 65 7.57 13.69 0.19
CA ARG A 65 7.61 14.33 -1.13
C ARG A 65 6.39 13.92 -1.94
N SER A 66 5.99 14.75 -2.89
CA SER A 66 4.95 14.39 -3.86
C SER A 66 5.44 13.28 -4.79
N ILE A 67 4.53 12.37 -5.17
CA ILE A 67 4.83 11.26 -6.10
C ILE A 67 3.99 11.44 -7.36
N VAL A 68 4.65 11.48 -8.51
CA VAL A 68 4.00 11.46 -9.83
C VAL A 68 3.58 10.03 -10.14
N MET A 69 2.29 9.84 -10.41
CA MET A 69 1.67 8.52 -10.61
C MET A 69 1.58 8.11 -12.10
N THR A 70 2.17 8.89 -13.00
CA THR A 70 2.20 8.55 -14.43
C THR A 70 2.79 7.14 -14.64
N GLY A 71 2.06 6.31 -15.38
CA GLY A 71 2.46 4.93 -15.68
C GLY A 71 2.17 3.91 -14.58
N TYR A 72 1.83 4.33 -13.37
CA TYR A 72 1.34 3.41 -12.33
C TYR A 72 -0.03 2.87 -12.71
N THR A 73 -0.33 1.65 -12.21
CA THR A 73 -1.64 1.02 -12.41
C THR A 73 -2.15 0.41 -11.11
N VAL A 74 -3.46 0.49 -10.91
CA VAL A 74 -4.18 -0.34 -9.95
C VAL A 74 -4.87 -1.46 -10.72
N ARG A 75 -4.78 -2.69 -10.24
CA ARG A 75 -5.34 -3.87 -10.91
C ARG A 75 -6.05 -4.76 -9.90
N ASP A 76 -7.07 -5.46 -10.36
CA ASP A 76 -7.71 -6.57 -9.65
C ASP A 76 -6.86 -7.84 -9.67
N ASN A 77 -7.35 -8.90 -9.04
CA ASN A 77 -6.71 -10.20 -9.06
C ASN A 77 -6.96 -10.89 -10.42
N GLY A 78 -6.02 -10.83 -11.32
CA GLY A 78 -6.11 -11.48 -12.65
C GLY A 78 -6.06 -10.50 -13.82
N ASP A 79 -5.93 -9.21 -13.56
CA ASP A 79 -5.80 -8.16 -14.58
C ASP A 79 -7.03 -7.99 -15.50
N ALA A 80 -8.22 -8.45 -15.08
CA ALA A 80 -9.45 -8.19 -15.80
C ALA A 80 -9.80 -6.70 -15.79
N HIS A 81 -9.44 -6.01 -14.70
CA HIS A 81 -9.66 -4.57 -14.54
C HIS A 81 -8.34 -3.86 -14.25
N ILE A 82 -7.99 -2.91 -15.10
CA ILE A 82 -6.78 -2.11 -14.97
C ILE A 82 -7.12 -0.63 -14.97
N TYR A 83 -6.87 0.04 -13.84
CA TYR A 83 -6.88 1.49 -13.77
C TYR A 83 -5.49 2.04 -14.09
N ARG A 84 -5.42 3.04 -14.95
CA ARG A 84 -4.19 3.78 -15.29
C ARG A 84 -4.30 5.21 -14.77
N PHE A 85 -3.36 5.63 -13.96
CA PHE A 85 -3.35 7.02 -13.49
C PHE A 85 -3.20 7.99 -14.68
N PRO A 86 -3.92 9.12 -14.67
CA PRO A 86 -3.75 10.15 -15.68
C PRO A 86 -2.30 10.64 -15.74
N SER A 87 -1.84 11.01 -16.94
CA SER A 87 -0.51 11.60 -17.10
C SER A 87 -0.37 12.86 -16.24
N GLY A 88 0.75 12.97 -15.52
CA GLY A 88 1.03 14.09 -14.62
C GLY A 88 0.26 14.08 -13.29
N TYR A 89 -0.64 13.11 -13.06
CA TYR A 89 -1.33 13.02 -11.78
C TYR A 89 -0.34 12.82 -10.64
N THR A 90 -0.53 13.56 -9.56
CA THR A 90 0.42 13.59 -8.44
C THR A 90 -0.30 13.41 -7.11
N ILE A 91 0.19 12.50 -6.27
CA ILE A 91 -0.25 12.38 -4.88
C ILE A 91 0.74 13.18 -4.02
N GLY A 92 0.26 14.26 -3.39
CA GLY A 92 1.08 15.11 -2.53
C GLY A 92 1.66 14.36 -1.33
N SER A 93 2.67 14.96 -0.67
CA SER A 93 3.29 14.42 0.55
C SER A 93 2.23 14.07 1.60
N LYS A 94 2.25 12.84 2.12
CA LYS A 94 1.31 12.34 3.16
C LYS A 94 -0.18 12.45 2.80
N ARG A 95 -0.50 12.71 1.51
CA ARG A 95 -1.88 12.81 1.04
C ARG A 95 -2.44 11.44 0.64
N THR A 96 -3.76 11.35 0.74
CA THR A 96 -4.55 10.19 0.34
C THR A 96 -5.46 10.57 -0.82
N VAL A 97 -5.61 9.68 -1.78
CA VAL A 97 -6.58 9.76 -2.88
C VAL A 97 -7.51 8.54 -2.81
N THR A 98 -8.77 8.74 -3.15
CA THR A 98 -9.78 7.68 -3.27
C THR A 98 -9.98 7.36 -4.74
N LEU A 99 -9.85 6.10 -5.13
CA LEU A 99 -10.18 5.60 -6.45
C LEU A 99 -11.52 4.87 -6.39
N HIS A 100 -12.54 5.50 -6.96
CA HIS A 100 -13.91 4.99 -7.05
C HIS A 100 -14.09 4.13 -8.31
N THR A 101 -14.94 3.11 -8.23
CA THR A 101 -15.25 2.24 -9.37
C THR A 101 -16.06 2.94 -10.45
N GLY A 102 -17.02 3.77 -10.09
CA GLY A 102 -17.94 4.41 -11.01
C GLY A 102 -17.34 5.60 -11.77
N THR A 103 -18.23 6.51 -12.14
CA THR A 103 -17.90 7.71 -12.93
C THR A 103 -17.93 8.97 -12.07
N GLY A 104 -17.09 9.95 -12.43
CA GLY A 104 -17.03 11.25 -11.81
C GLY A 104 -15.91 12.10 -12.40
N ARG A 105 -15.70 13.29 -11.83
CA ARG A 105 -14.62 14.19 -12.22
C ARG A 105 -13.40 13.93 -11.36
N ASN A 106 -12.27 13.60 -11.97
CA ASN A 106 -11.01 13.47 -11.26
C ASN A 106 -10.59 14.79 -10.60
N THR A 107 -10.16 14.69 -9.33
CA THR A 107 -9.65 15.80 -8.52
C THR A 107 -8.30 15.40 -7.89
N SER A 108 -7.75 16.23 -7.02
CA SER A 108 -6.56 15.89 -6.25
C SER A 108 -6.82 14.84 -5.15
N THR A 109 -8.08 14.56 -4.81
CA THR A 109 -8.51 13.65 -3.75
C THR A 109 -9.33 12.46 -4.23
N ASP A 110 -9.94 12.58 -5.42
CA ASP A 110 -10.86 11.59 -5.94
C ASP A 110 -10.56 11.26 -7.40
N LEU A 111 -10.47 9.99 -7.69
CA LEU A 111 -10.27 9.41 -9.01
C LEU A 111 -11.39 8.42 -9.30
N TYR A 112 -11.68 8.23 -10.59
CA TYR A 112 -12.78 7.38 -11.02
C TYR A 112 -12.31 6.42 -12.09
N TRP A 113 -12.62 5.12 -11.89
CA TRP A 113 -12.33 4.06 -12.87
C TRP A 113 -13.10 4.23 -14.16
N GLY A 114 -14.29 4.88 -14.07
CA GLY A 114 -15.14 5.14 -15.23
C GLY A 114 -16.12 4.01 -15.56
N ARG A 115 -16.39 3.09 -14.63
CA ARG A 115 -17.35 1.99 -14.84
C ARG A 115 -18.78 2.53 -14.77
N THR A 116 -19.66 1.99 -15.64
CA THR A 116 -21.07 2.39 -15.73
C THR A 116 -22.04 1.26 -15.46
N SER A 117 -21.58 0.00 -15.60
CA SER A 117 -22.45 -1.18 -15.59
C SER A 117 -21.88 -2.38 -14.83
N GLN A 118 -20.69 -2.26 -14.25
CA GLN A 118 -20.02 -3.37 -13.56
C GLN A 118 -19.18 -2.85 -12.38
N TYR A 119 -19.20 -3.59 -11.30
CA TYR A 119 -18.23 -3.47 -10.22
C TYR A 119 -16.84 -3.94 -10.68
N VAL A 120 -15.80 -3.52 -9.97
CA VAL A 120 -14.41 -3.95 -10.21
C VAL A 120 -14.06 -5.10 -9.29
N TRP A 121 -14.45 -4.99 -8.02
CA TRP A 121 -14.01 -5.91 -6.98
C TRP A 121 -15.04 -7.00 -6.70
N ASN A 122 -14.56 -8.22 -6.46
CA ASN A 122 -15.42 -9.35 -6.11
C ASN A 122 -15.82 -9.31 -4.64
N ASN A 123 -17.14 -9.36 -4.35
CA ASN A 123 -17.71 -9.36 -3.00
C ASN A 123 -17.26 -10.55 -2.15
N THR A 124 -16.91 -11.68 -2.77
CA THR A 124 -16.44 -12.89 -2.09
C THR A 124 -14.93 -12.90 -1.81
N GLY A 125 -14.19 -12.02 -2.46
CA GLY A 125 -12.75 -11.87 -2.27
C GLY A 125 -12.04 -11.39 -3.52
N ASP A 126 -11.10 -10.46 -3.33
CA ASP A 126 -10.27 -9.90 -4.41
C ASP A 126 -8.93 -9.39 -3.85
N THR A 127 -7.99 -9.12 -4.75
CA THR A 127 -6.70 -8.52 -4.41
C THR A 127 -6.41 -7.30 -5.28
N ALA A 128 -6.44 -6.13 -4.66
CA ALA A 128 -5.94 -4.92 -5.30
C ALA A 128 -4.41 -4.93 -5.34
N ARG A 129 -3.83 -4.64 -6.52
CA ARG A 129 -2.38 -4.57 -6.74
C ARG A 129 -2.03 -3.20 -7.32
N LEU A 130 -1.10 -2.51 -6.68
CA LEU A 130 -0.48 -1.28 -7.20
C LEU A 130 0.84 -1.66 -7.86
N LEU A 131 0.96 -1.42 -9.17
CA LEU A 131 2.17 -1.67 -9.93
C LEU A 131 2.82 -0.36 -10.39
N SER A 132 4.16 -0.33 -10.36
CA SER A 132 4.96 0.77 -10.88
C SER A 132 4.90 0.84 -12.42
N PRO A 133 5.42 1.90 -13.05
CA PRO A 133 5.52 2.00 -14.51
C PRO A 133 6.32 0.85 -15.17
N THR A 134 7.22 0.21 -14.43
CA THR A 134 8.01 -0.95 -14.89
C THR A 134 7.30 -2.28 -14.63
N GLY A 135 6.06 -2.27 -14.12
CA GLY A 135 5.29 -3.48 -13.80
C GLY A 135 5.65 -4.14 -12.45
N ARG A 136 6.55 -3.55 -11.65
CA ARG A 136 6.92 -4.09 -10.33
C ARG A 136 5.79 -3.82 -9.32
N LEU A 137 5.47 -4.83 -8.52
CA LEU A 137 4.52 -4.68 -7.40
C LEU A 137 5.06 -3.69 -6.36
N VAL A 138 4.28 -2.66 -6.07
CA VAL A 138 4.57 -1.64 -5.04
C VAL A 138 3.86 -1.98 -3.75
N HIS A 139 2.58 -2.33 -3.84
CA HIS A 139 1.76 -2.73 -2.70
C HIS A 139 0.59 -3.59 -3.16
N SER A 140 0.09 -4.45 -2.28
CA SER A 140 -1.14 -5.21 -2.49
C SER A 140 -2.03 -5.19 -1.26
N CYS A 141 -3.33 -5.36 -1.48
CA CYS A 141 -4.34 -5.42 -0.43
C CYS A 141 -5.35 -6.49 -0.79
N THR A 142 -5.40 -7.55 -0.02
CA THR A 142 -6.35 -8.66 -0.23
C THR A 142 -7.57 -8.47 0.67
N TYR A 143 -8.72 -8.35 0.03
CA TYR A 143 -10.03 -8.41 0.65
C TYR A 143 -10.49 -9.88 0.68
N THR A 144 -10.95 -10.33 1.81
CA THR A 144 -11.73 -11.56 1.99
C THR A 144 -13.10 -11.16 2.50
N GLN A 145 -14.14 -11.87 2.09
CA GLN A 145 -15.51 -11.52 2.46
C GLN A 145 -15.67 -11.35 3.97
N VAL A 146 -16.15 -10.19 4.37
CA VAL A 146 -16.48 -9.82 5.75
C VAL A 146 -17.79 -9.04 5.77
N ALA A 147 -18.54 -9.10 6.88
CA ALA A 147 -19.86 -8.45 7.00
C ALA A 147 -19.84 -6.93 6.76
N SER A 148 -18.72 -6.26 7.01
CA SER A 148 -18.56 -4.82 6.74
C SER A 148 -18.28 -4.47 5.29
N GLY A 149 -18.00 -5.45 4.43
CA GLY A 149 -17.57 -5.24 3.05
C GLY A 149 -16.25 -4.48 2.90
N THR A 150 -15.51 -4.26 4.00
CA THR A 150 -14.36 -3.35 4.07
C THR A 150 -13.12 -4.04 4.61
N LYS A 151 -11.98 -3.78 3.98
CA LYS A 151 -10.63 -4.16 4.42
C LYS A 151 -9.80 -2.90 4.72
N TYR A 152 -9.00 -2.97 5.76
CA TYR A 152 -7.98 -1.96 6.06
C TYR A 152 -6.57 -2.53 5.79
N CYS A 153 -5.78 -1.86 4.96
CA CYS A 153 -4.40 -2.20 4.56
C CYS A 153 -3.39 -1.10 5.07
#